data_71350d5f527794027021c8580c76180b
#
_entry.id   71350d5f527794027021c8580c76180b
#
_cell.length_a   1.000
_cell.length_b   1.000
_cell.length_c   1.000
_cell.angle_alpha   90.00
_cell.angle_beta   90.00
_cell.angle_gamma   90.00
#
_symmetry.space_group_name_H-M   'P 1'
#
loop_
_entity.id
_entity.type
_entity.pdbx_description
1 polymer ?
#
loop_
_entity_poly.entity_id
_entity_poly.type
_entity_poly.pdbx_seq_one_letter_code
_entity_poly.pdbx_strand_id
1 'polypeptide(L)'
;MHNWNEILTYCDGKLYWAIKPKRGTQIGDPVGNPNKNGYLRFQYKGKYYLVHRIVWEMHYGDIPTGMQIDHIWHNKLDNRIENLRLVSSLDNHRNRSKAPKNTSGVTGVCWSKPRAKWLASITVKGIRKHLGMFDNIEDAAKARKQAELLYGFHPNHGK
;
A
#
# COMPACT_ATOMS: atom_id res chain seq x y z
N MET A 1 5.48 25.47 0.82
CA MET A 1 5.84 24.09 0.44
C MET A 1 7.35 23.97 0.46
N HIS A 2 7.95 22.80 0.76
CA HIS A 2 9.41 22.66 0.74
C HIS A 2 9.85 22.24 -0.67
N ASN A 3 10.91 22.83 -1.19
CA ASN A 3 11.61 22.28 -2.35
C ASN A 3 12.49 21.11 -1.86
N TRP A 4 11.97 19.89 -1.97
CA TRP A 4 12.67 18.72 -1.44
C TRP A 4 13.99 18.44 -2.13
N ASN A 5 14.14 18.80 -3.41
CA ASN A 5 15.38 18.60 -4.18
C ASN A 5 16.55 19.48 -3.69
N GLU A 6 16.26 20.56 -2.95
CA GLU A 6 17.29 21.36 -2.27
C GLU A 6 17.67 20.80 -0.90
N ILE A 7 16.81 19.97 -0.30
CA ILE A 7 16.94 19.48 1.07
C ILE A 7 17.47 18.05 1.11
N LEU A 8 17.09 17.24 0.13
CA LEU A 8 17.33 15.80 0.05
C LEU A 8 17.87 15.39 -1.31
N THR A 9 18.67 14.33 -1.34
CA THR A 9 19.03 13.59 -2.54
C THR A 9 18.35 12.23 -2.54
N TYR A 10 17.89 11.80 -3.71
CA TYR A 10 17.31 10.49 -3.92
C TYR A 10 18.31 9.55 -4.59
N CYS A 11 18.41 8.32 -4.10
CA CYS A 11 19.18 7.26 -4.73
C CYS A 11 18.53 5.90 -4.45
N ASP A 12 18.06 5.23 -5.48
CA ASP A 12 17.51 3.86 -5.45
C ASP A 12 16.54 3.60 -4.28
N GLY A 13 15.50 4.43 -4.18
CA GLY A 13 14.47 4.32 -3.13
C GLY A 13 14.86 4.86 -1.76
N LYS A 14 16.05 5.40 -1.61
CA LYS A 14 16.55 5.98 -0.38
C LYS A 14 16.70 7.49 -0.50
N LEU A 15 16.48 8.18 0.61
CA LEU A 15 16.74 9.61 0.72
C LEU A 15 17.96 9.87 1.61
N TYR A 16 18.70 10.89 1.27
CA TYR A 16 19.86 11.34 2.01
C TYR A 16 19.80 12.86 2.21
N TRP A 17 20.36 13.36 3.31
CA TRP A 17 20.40 14.80 3.54
C TRP A 17 21.36 15.50 2.56
N ALA A 18 20.85 16.45 1.78
CA ALA A 18 21.64 17.36 0.96
C ALA A 18 22.10 18.59 1.76
N ILE A 19 21.46 18.86 2.90
CA ILE A 19 21.79 19.94 3.83
C ILE A 19 21.98 19.37 5.24
N LYS A 20 22.49 20.18 6.17
CA LYS A 20 22.58 19.85 7.60
C LYS A 20 21.31 20.30 8.33
N PRO A 21 20.31 19.42 8.56
CA PRO A 21 18.99 19.83 9.06
C PRO A 21 18.99 20.14 10.56
N LYS A 22 19.92 19.54 11.33
CA LYS A 22 20.05 19.72 12.78
C LYS A 22 21.45 19.35 13.28
N ARG A 23 21.74 19.69 14.54
CA ARG A 23 22.99 19.27 15.22
C ARG A 23 23.06 17.73 15.26
N GLY A 24 24.24 17.17 14.97
CA GLY A 24 24.48 15.73 14.99
C GLY A 24 24.10 14.99 13.70
N THR A 25 23.56 15.68 12.69
CA THR A 25 23.29 15.12 11.36
C THR A 25 24.29 15.67 10.36
N GLN A 26 24.79 14.85 9.45
CA GLN A 26 25.71 15.25 8.38
C GLN A 26 25.01 15.24 7.01
N ILE A 27 25.59 15.97 6.07
CA ILE A 27 25.22 15.84 4.64
C ILE A 27 25.60 14.42 4.21
N GLY A 28 24.71 13.75 3.47
CA GLY A 28 24.89 12.37 3.04
C GLY A 28 24.36 11.33 4.03
N ASP A 29 23.96 11.73 5.25
CA ASP A 29 23.30 10.78 6.17
C ASP A 29 21.97 10.27 5.61
N PRO A 30 21.64 8.97 5.81
CA PRO A 30 20.39 8.40 5.35
C PRO A 30 19.20 8.99 6.10
N VAL A 31 18.08 9.14 5.38
CA VAL A 31 16.85 9.74 5.87
C VAL A 31 15.75 8.70 5.99
N GLY A 32 15.15 8.62 7.17
CA GLY A 32 13.96 7.83 7.42
C GLY A 32 14.20 6.62 8.33
N ASN A 33 13.30 6.50 9.31
CA ASN A 33 13.23 5.37 10.23
C ASN A 33 11.84 4.72 10.13
N PRO A 34 11.72 3.40 10.30
CA PRO A 34 10.43 2.73 10.30
C PRO A 34 9.52 3.28 11.41
N ASN A 35 8.27 3.56 11.06
CA ASN A 35 7.23 3.86 12.04
C ASN A 35 6.48 2.57 12.45
N LYS A 36 5.56 2.67 13.42
CA LYS A 36 4.75 1.53 13.91
C LYS A 36 3.93 0.82 12.82
N ASN A 37 3.69 1.48 11.69
CA ASN A 37 2.94 0.93 10.55
C ASN A 37 3.86 0.36 9.46
N GLY A 38 5.19 0.33 9.68
CA GLY A 38 6.19 -0.19 8.76
C GLY A 38 6.60 0.75 7.63
N TYR A 39 6.14 2.01 7.61
CA TYR A 39 6.59 3.01 6.64
C TYR A 39 7.82 3.76 7.13
N LEU A 40 8.74 4.11 6.23
CA LEU A 40 9.83 5.03 6.56
C LEU A 40 9.30 6.45 6.72
N ARG A 41 9.68 7.10 7.84
CA ARG A 41 9.36 8.50 8.11
C ARG A 41 10.57 9.25 8.67
N PHE A 42 10.60 10.54 8.48
CA PHE A 42 11.59 11.44 9.09
C PHE A 42 10.92 12.71 9.58
N GLN A 43 11.65 13.46 10.41
CA GLN A 43 11.21 14.74 10.93
C GLN A 43 12.04 15.86 10.32
N TYR A 44 11.37 16.90 9.84
CA TYR A 44 12.01 18.13 9.37
C TYR A 44 11.19 19.34 9.84
N LYS A 45 11.87 20.34 10.44
CA LYS A 45 11.23 21.56 11.00
C LYS A 45 9.98 21.24 11.86
N GLY A 46 10.12 20.26 12.77
CA GLY A 46 9.05 19.89 13.72
C GLY A 46 7.91 19.01 13.14
N LYS A 47 7.87 18.76 11.83
CA LYS A 47 6.83 17.96 11.17
C LYS A 47 7.37 16.61 10.72
N TYR A 48 6.50 15.59 10.73
CA TYR A 48 6.80 14.26 10.20
C TYR A 48 6.38 14.11 8.75
N TYR A 49 7.25 13.50 7.96
CA TYR A 49 7.06 13.23 6.54
C TYR A 49 7.28 11.74 6.25
N LEU A 50 6.49 11.18 5.34
CA LEU A 50 6.65 9.80 4.88
C LEU A 50 7.58 9.79 3.66
N VAL A 51 8.60 8.92 3.67
CA VAL A 51 9.64 8.87 2.63
C VAL A 51 9.03 8.66 1.24
N HIS A 52 8.12 7.68 1.07
CA HIS A 52 7.49 7.41 -0.23
C HIS A 52 6.72 8.62 -0.82
N ARG A 53 6.11 9.46 0.05
CA ARG A 53 5.43 10.68 -0.43
C ARG A 53 6.44 11.72 -0.92
N ILE A 54 7.53 11.87 -0.19
CA ILE A 54 8.59 12.82 -0.59
C ILE A 54 9.29 12.34 -1.87
N VAL A 55 9.59 11.04 -1.98
CA VAL A 55 10.13 10.47 -3.22
C VAL A 55 9.21 10.77 -4.41
N TRP A 56 7.89 10.58 -4.24
CA TRP A 56 6.91 10.93 -5.26
C TRP A 56 6.95 12.41 -5.62
N GLU A 57 6.90 13.29 -4.61
CA GLU A 57 6.91 14.75 -4.81
C GLU A 57 8.19 15.25 -5.49
N MET A 58 9.35 14.61 -5.23
CA MET A 58 10.62 14.92 -5.90
C MET A 58 10.62 14.57 -7.40
N HIS A 59 9.86 13.56 -7.83
CA HIS A 59 9.84 13.08 -9.22
C HIS A 59 8.69 13.67 -10.03
N TYR A 60 7.52 13.82 -9.41
CA TYR A 60 6.28 14.13 -10.11
C TYR A 60 5.57 15.40 -9.60
N GLY A 61 6.12 16.04 -8.55
CA GLY A 61 5.49 17.20 -7.93
C GLY A 61 4.38 16.83 -6.94
N ASP A 62 3.52 17.79 -6.67
CA ASP A 62 2.53 17.70 -5.60
C ASP A 62 1.53 16.56 -5.76
N ILE A 63 1.24 15.90 -4.66
CA ILE A 63 0.21 14.86 -4.60
C ILE A 63 -1.16 15.53 -4.54
N PRO A 64 -2.05 15.34 -5.53
CA PRO A 64 -3.37 15.97 -5.56
C PRO A 64 -4.21 15.61 -4.33
N THR A 65 -5.08 16.55 -3.92
CA THR A 65 -6.00 16.34 -2.79
C THR A 65 -6.85 15.08 -3.00
N GLY A 66 -6.97 14.25 -1.98
CA GLY A 66 -7.72 12.98 -2.04
C GLY A 66 -6.96 11.81 -2.65
N MET A 67 -5.78 12.04 -3.22
CA MET A 67 -4.92 10.98 -3.76
C MET A 67 -3.92 10.48 -2.71
N GLN A 68 -3.48 9.24 -2.88
CA GLN A 68 -2.54 8.56 -2.01
C GLN A 68 -1.40 7.96 -2.83
N ILE A 69 -0.23 7.81 -2.21
CA ILE A 69 0.86 7.03 -2.80
C ILE A 69 0.82 5.63 -2.21
N ASP A 70 0.77 4.64 -3.08
CA ASP A 70 0.68 3.22 -2.76
C ASP A 70 1.94 2.48 -3.22
N HIS A 71 2.35 1.47 -2.45
CA HIS A 71 3.42 0.54 -2.83
C HIS A 71 2.82 -0.61 -3.63
N ILE A 72 3.15 -0.71 -4.91
CA ILE A 72 2.60 -1.69 -5.86
C ILE A 72 2.77 -3.12 -5.32
N TRP A 73 3.94 -3.43 -4.75
CA TRP A 73 4.30 -4.78 -4.27
C TRP A 73 4.13 -4.96 -2.76
N HIS A 74 3.42 -4.03 -2.06
CA HIS A 74 3.16 -4.03 -0.62
C HIS A 74 4.41 -3.93 0.28
N ASN A 75 5.63 -3.85 -0.28
CA ASN A 75 6.84 -3.62 0.48
C ASN A 75 6.97 -2.13 0.84
N LYS A 76 6.56 -1.76 2.04
CA LYS A 76 6.54 -0.38 2.55
C LYS A 76 7.92 0.24 2.75
N LEU A 77 8.97 -0.55 2.69
CA LEU A 77 10.37 -0.10 2.81
C LEU A 77 11.01 0.13 1.44
N ASP A 78 10.43 -0.41 0.38
CA ASP A 78 10.91 -0.23 -0.99
C ASP A 78 10.28 1.03 -1.61
N ASN A 79 10.96 2.15 -1.45
CA ASN A 79 10.49 3.45 -1.95
C ASN A 79 11.12 3.81 -3.30
N ARG A 80 11.59 2.83 -4.08
CA ARG A 80 11.95 3.07 -5.48
C ARG A 80 10.75 3.58 -6.25
N ILE A 81 10.98 4.56 -7.12
CA ILE A 81 9.88 5.27 -7.79
C ILE A 81 9.02 4.34 -8.65
N GLU A 82 9.61 3.31 -9.26
CA GLU A 82 8.90 2.27 -10.03
C GLU A 82 8.00 1.37 -9.18
N ASN A 83 8.20 1.32 -7.85
CA ASN A 83 7.33 0.63 -6.90
C ASN A 83 6.22 1.52 -6.33
N LEU A 84 6.22 2.80 -6.65
CA LEU A 84 5.23 3.76 -6.16
C LEU A 84 4.23 4.10 -7.26
N ARG A 85 2.98 4.33 -6.85
CA ARG A 85 1.93 4.83 -7.76
C ARG A 85 0.98 5.77 -7.06
N LEU A 86 0.43 6.69 -7.82
CA LEU A 86 -0.64 7.58 -7.37
C LEU A 86 -1.98 6.87 -7.54
N VAL A 87 -2.75 6.76 -6.45
CA VAL A 87 -4.03 6.05 -6.44
C VAL A 87 -5.10 6.84 -5.71
N SER A 88 -6.36 6.64 -6.11
CA SER A 88 -7.49 7.03 -5.28
C SER A 88 -7.57 6.18 -4.01
N SER A 89 -8.28 6.63 -2.98
CA SER A 89 -8.55 5.82 -1.80
C SER A 89 -9.25 4.49 -2.15
N LEU A 90 -10.13 4.51 -3.16
CA LEU A 90 -10.82 3.31 -3.64
C LEU A 90 -9.85 2.28 -4.25
N ASP A 91 -8.93 2.75 -5.10
CA ASP A 91 -7.97 1.87 -5.77
C ASP A 91 -6.91 1.34 -4.78
N ASN A 92 -6.54 2.15 -3.79
CA ASN A 92 -5.68 1.69 -2.71
C ASN A 92 -6.33 0.55 -1.91
N HIS A 93 -7.65 0.63 -1.63
CA HIS A 93 -8.38 -0.49 -1.02
C HIS A 93 -8.42 -1.75 -1.90
N ARG A 94 -8.37 -1.60 -3.23
CA ARG A 94 -8.30 -2.72 -4.18
C ARG A 94 -6.94 -3.39 -4.27
N ASN A 95 -5.90 -2.77 -3.70
CA ASN A 95 -4.54 -3.34 -3.60
C ASN A 95 -4.19 -3.81 -2.18
N ARG A 96 -5.16 -3.94 -1.25
CA ARG A 96 -4.85 -4.36 0.13
C ARG A 96 -4.28 -5.76 0.19
N SER A 97 -3.27 -5.93 1.05
CA SER A 97 -2.76 -7.24 1.47
C SER A 97 -3.83 -8.05 2.20
N LYS A 98 -3.66 -9.36 2.23
CA LYS A 98 -4.50 -10.28 2.99
C LYS A 98 -4.51 -9.90 4.48
N ALA A 99 -5.69 -9.91 5.09
CA ALA A 99 -5.82 -9.63 6.52
C ALA A 99 -5.09 -10.70 7.36
N PRO A 100 -4.35 -10.32 8.43
CA PRO A 100 -3.63 -11.29 9.28
C PRO A 100 -4.53 -12.38 9.89
N LYS A 101 -5.81 -12.09 10.11
CA LYS A 101 -6.81 -13.03 10.66
C LYS A 101 -7.49 -13.91 9.58
N ASN A 102 -7.02 -13.88 8.33
CA ASN A 102 -7.60 -14.72 7.27
C ASN A 102 -7.19 -16.18 7.45
N THR A 103 -8.10 -17.02 7.89
CA THR A 103 -7.88 -18.45 8.16
C THR A 103 -8.01 -19.34 6.93
N SER A 104 -8.67 -18.86 5.87
CA SER A 104 -8.86 -19.63 4.62
C SER A 104 -7.66 -19.54 3.67
N GLY A 105 -6.74 -18.60 3.89
CA GLY A 105 -5.66 -18.30 2.95
C GLY A 105 -6.10 -17.46 1.73
N VAL A 106 -7.39 -17.30 1.49
CA VAL A 106 -7.95 -16.56 0.33
C VAL A 106 -8.79 -15.38 0.80
N THR A 107 -8.47 -14.19 0.32
CA THR A 107 -9.23 -12.97 0.67
C THR A 107 -10.66 -13.06 0.17
N GLY A 108 -11.63 -12.81 1.08
CA GLY A 108 -13.07 -12.87 0.74
C GLY A 108 -13.67 -14.26 0.67
N VAL A 109 -12.91 -15.29 1.06
CA VAL A 109 -13.39 -16.66 1.24
C VAL A 109 -13.35 -17.01 2.72
N CYS A 110 -14.43 -17.59 3.25
CA CYS A 110 -14.50 -18.05 4.64
C CYS A 110 -15.38 -19.32 4.76
N TRP A 111 -15.07 -20.14 5.77
CA TRP A 111 -15.89 -21.31 6.08
C TRP A 111 -17.15 -20.91 6.85
N SER A 112 -18.31 -21.34 6.38
CA SER A 112 -19.59 -21.17 7.05
C SER A 112 -19.95 -22.43 7.84
N LYS A 113 -19.71 -22.40 9.15
CA LYS A 113 -20.03 -23.54 10.03
C LYS A 113 -21.50 -24.00 9.93
N PRO A 114 -22.51 -23.09 9.96
CA PRO A 114 -23.92 -23.52 9.90
C PRO A 114 -24.31 -24.21 8.61
N ARG A 115 -23.60 -23.92 7.50
CA ARG A 115 -23.93 -24.46 6.18
C ARG A 115 -22.95 -25.52 5.71
N ALA A 116 -21.88 -25.76 6.47
CA ALA A 116 -20.78 -26.68 6.12
C ALA A 116 -20.25 -26.43 4.69
N LYS A 117 -20.09 -25.15 4.29
CA LYS A 117 -19.66 -24.75 2.94
C LYS A 117 -18.71 -23.55 3.00
N TRP A 118 -17.88 -23.41 1.97
CA TRP A 118 -17.06 -22.24 1.72
C TRP A 118 -17.88 -21.12 1.10
N LEU A 119 -17.91 -19.96 1.74
CA LEU A 119 -18.60 -18.77 1.26
C LEU A 119 -17.59 -17.84 0.59
N ALA A 120 -17.82 -17.49 -0.68
CA ALA A 120 -17.07 -16.47 -1.39
C ALA A 120 -17.87 -15.18 -1.49
N SER A 121 -17.20 -14.05 -1.28
CA SER A 121 -17.78 -12.70 -1.38
C SER A 121 -16.75 -11.67 -1.82
N ILE A 122 -17.22 -10.57 -2.43
CA ILE A 122 -16.40 -9.42 -2.80
C ILE A 122 -17.10 -8.12 -2.39
N THR A 123 -16.35 -7.12 -1.95
CA THR A 123 -16.91 -5.78 -1.67
C THR A 123 -16.49 -4.83 -2.78
N VAL A 124 -17.46 -4.28 -3.50
CA VAL A 124 -17.26 -3.35 -4.62
C VAL A 124 -17.98 -2.05 -4.30
N LYS A 125 -17.26 -0.93 -4.26
CA LYS A 125 -17.80 0.40 -3.91
C LYS A 125 -18.60 0.40 -2.60
N GLY A 126 -18.08 -0.30 -1.56
CA GLY A 126 -18.73 -0.40 -0.26
C GLY A 126 -19.86 -1.44 -0.17
N ILE A 127 -20.32 -2.01 -1.29
CA ILE A 127 -21.39 -3.01 -1.32
C ILE A 127 -20.78 -4.41 -1.36
N ARG A 128 -21.17 -5.25 -0.39
CA ARG A 128 -20.76 -6.66 -0.35
C ARG A 128 -21.64 -7.48 -1.30
N LYS A 129 -20.99 -8.16 -2.24
CA LYS A 129 -21.63 -9.09 -3.19
C LYS A 129 -21.30 -10.52 -2.80
N HIS A 130 -22.31 -11.35 -2.69
CA HIS A 130 -22.18 -12.80 -2.51
C HIS A 130 -21.87 -13.46 -3.86
N LEU A 131 -20.81 -14.29 -3.91
CA LEU A 131 -20.34 -14.94 -5.13
C LEU A 131 -20.76 -16.42 -5.19
N GLY A 132 -21.19 -16.98 -4.07
CA GLY A 132 -21.65 -18.36 -3.97
C GLY A 132 -21.17 -19.07 -2.71
N MET A 133 -21.67 -20.29 -2.55
CA MET A 133 -21.26 -21.26 -1.53
C MET A 133 -20.78 -22.52 -2.24
N PHE A 134 -19.66 -23.06 -1.79
CA PHE A 134 -18.94 -24.14 -2.47
C PHE A 134 -18.56 -25.23 -1.48
N ASP A 135 -18.52 -26.47 -1.95
CA ASP A 135 -18.15 -27.62 -1.12
C ASP A 135 -16.63 -27.67 -0.87
N ASN A 136 -15.83 -27.16 -1.81
CA ASN A 136 -14.38 -27.06 -1.66
C ASN A 136 -13.89 -25.61 -1.74
N ILE A 137 -12.70 -25.38 -1.19
CA ILE A 137 -12.11 -24.04 -1.12
C ILE A 137 -11.59 -23.56 -2.49
N GLU A 138 -11.19 -24.48 -3.36
CA GLU A 138 -10.64 -24.18 -4.68
C GLU A 138 -11.68 -23.51 -5.57
N ASP A 139 -12.93 -23.99 -5.56
CA ASP A 139 -14.02 -23.41 -6.33
C ASP A 139 -14.44 -22.05 -5.77
N ALA A 140 -14.46 -21.89 -4.45
CA ALA A 140 -14.67 -20.60 -3.81
C ALA A 140 -13.57 -19.60 -4.19
N ALA A 141 -12.31 -20.05 -4.23
CA ALA A 141 -11.16 -19.22 -4.63
C ALA A 141 -11.23 -18.82 -6.11
N LYS A 142 -11.62 -19.76 -7.01
CA LYS A 142 -11.83 -19.46 -8.44
C LYS A 142 -12.90 -18.40 -8.64
N ALA A 143 -14.07 -18.56 -8.00
CA ALA A 143 -15.15 -17.59 -8.08
C ALA A 143 -14.72 -16.21 -7.58
N ARG A 144 -13.94 -16.18 -6.48
CA ARG A 144 -13.37 -14.93 -5.96
C ARG A 144 -12.39 -14.29 -6.95
N LYS A 145 -11.48 -15.07 -7.53
CA LYS A 145 -10.48 -14.58 -8.50
C LYS A 145 -11.13 -14.03 -9.77
N GLN A 146 -12.15 -14.70 -10.29
CA GLN A 146 -12.93 -14.22 -11.43
C GLN A 146 -13.62 -12.88 -11.14
N ALA A 147 -14.22 -12.75 -9.96
CA ALA A 147 -14.82 -11.49 -9.53
C ALA A 147 -13.78 -10.36 -9.37
N GLU A 148 -12.57 -10.65 -8.89
CA GLU A 148 -11.49 -9.66 -8.81
C GLU A 148 -11.12 -9.11 -10.19
N LEU A 149 -10.97 -9.97 -11.18
CA LEU A 149 -10.72 -9.59 -12.57
C LEU A 149 -11.88 -8.75 -13.14
N LEU A 150 -13.12 -9.22 -12.96
CA LEU A 150 -14.33 -8.54 -13.46
C LEU A 150 -14.48 -7.12 -12.88
N TYR A 151 -14.14 -6.94 -11.59
CA TYR A 151 -14.29 -5.64 -10.91
C TYR A 151 -13.00 -4.82 -10.87
N GLY A 152 -11.97 -5.19 -11.63
CA GLY A 152 -10.72 -4.43 -11.78
C GLY A 152 -9.91 -4.33 -10.50
N PHE A 153 -9.83 -5.40 -9.70
CA PHE A 153 -8.92 -5.47 -8.56
C PHE A 153 -7.49 -5.68 -9.05
N HIS A 154 -6.53 -5.11 -8.30
CA HIS A 154 -5.12 -5.24 -8.65
C HIS A 154 -4.65 -6.71 -8.51
N PRO A 155 -3.75 -7.21 -9.39
CA PRO A 155 -3.23 -8.60 -9.31
C PRO A 155 -2.57 -8.97 -7.99
N ASN A 156 -2.12 -7.98 -7.21
CA ASN A 156 -1.54 -8.15 -5.88
C ASN A 156 -2.57 -8.10 -4.73
N HIS A 157 -3.86 -7.91 -5.05
CA HIS A 157 -4.89 -7.90 -4.03
C HIS A 157 -4.93 -9.23 -3.26
N GLY A 158 -4.83 -9.15 -1.93
CA GLY A 158 -4.89 -10.33 -1.08
C GLY A 158 -3.63 -11.20 -1.04
N LYS A 159 -2.51 -10.70 -1.53
CA LYS A 159 -1.20 -11.33 -1.37
C LYS A 159 -0.51 -10.88 -0.10
#